data_e96be0086ce6d926b3cd8f62dbc50398
#
_entry.id   e96be0086ce6d926b3cd8f62dbc50398
#
_cell.length_a   1.000
_cell.length_b   1.000
_cell.length_c   1.000
_cell.angle_alpha   90.00
_cell.angle_beta   90.00
_cell.angle_gamma   90.00
#
_symmetry.space_group_name_H-M   'P 1'
#
loop_
_entity.id
_entity.type
_entity.pdbx_description
1 polymer ?
#
loop_
_entity_poly.entity_id
_entity_poly.type
_entity_poly.pdbx_seq_one_letter_code
_entity_poly.pdbx_strand_id
1 'polypeptide(L)'
;MSDHPIAARYRELTAALDAGDMGAIADSISDDVEWWEIGASEPVRGKQALVDRMEALSDFEISVSLHDVLSNDDHLIALLNVTARKGGESLDYRTAEIHHFNADGQITQRWAFSDDTQAIIEFFG
;
A
#
# COMPACT_ATOMS: atom_id res chain seq x y z
N MET A 1 10.33 -0.86 -23.18
CA MET A 1 8.95 -1.34 -23.04
C MET A 1 8.20 -0.44 -22.08
N SER A 2 7.05 0.04 -22.49
CA SER A 2 6.22 0.86 -21.60
C SER A 2 5.43 -0.03 -20.63
N ASP A 3 5.19 0.47 -19.43
CA ASP A 3 4.35 -0.20 -18.47
C ASP A 3 2.90 -0.28 -18.97
N HIS A 4 2.16 -1.27 -18.51
CA HIS A 4 0.71 -1.29 -18.63
C HIS A 4 0.16 0.00 -17.97
N PRO A 5 -0.93 0.62 -18.49
CA PRO A 5 -1.47 1.86 -17.92
C PRO A 5 -1.75 1.80 -16.42
N ILE A 6 -2.22 0.68 -15.90
CA ILE A 6 -2.45 0.49 -14.46
C ILE A 6 -1.11 0.51 -13.69
N ALA A 7 -0.08 -0.15 -14.22
CA ALA A 7 1.24 -0.13 -13.60
C ALA A 7 1.82 1.29 -13.60
N ALA A 8 1.66 2.04 -14.68
CA ALA A 8 2.11 3.43 -14.76
C ALA A 8 1.39 4.31 -13.72
N ARG A 9 0.08 4.15 -13.54
CA ARG A 9 -0.68 4.85 -12.50
C ARG A 9 -0.21 4.50 -11.10
N TYR A 10 0.11 3.24 -10.86
CA TYR A 10 0.62 2.81 -9.56
C TYR A 10 1.98 3.43 -9.25
N ARG A 11 2.85 3.59 -10.25
CA ARG A 11 4.13 4.31 -10.05
C ARG A 11 3.90 5.75 -9.64
N GLU A 12 2.92 6.41 -10.22
CA GLU A 12 2.53 7.78 -9.83
C GLU A 12 1.97 7.80 -8.42
N LEU A 13 1.15 6.81 -8.06
CA LEU A 13 0.55 6.69 -6.72
C LEU A 13 1.62 6.48 -5.65
N THR A 14 2.62 5.63 -5.88
CA THR A 14 3.71 5.42 -4.93
C THR A 14 4.56 6.67 -4.76
N ALA A 15 4.79 7.43 -5.82
CA ALA A 15 5.47 8.72 -5.73
C ALA A 15 4.66 9.73 -4.91
N ALA A 16 3.34 9.77 -5.08
CA ALA A 16 2.45 10.61 -4.29
C ALA A 16 2.44 10.21 -2.81
N LEU A 17 2.45 8.92 -2.52
CA LEU A 17 2.53 8.41 -1.14
C LEU A 17 3.83 8.86 -0.47
N ASP A 18 4.94 8.74 -1.17
CA ASP A 18 6.25 9.16 -0.66
C ASP A 18 6.32 10.68 -0.44
N ALA A 19 5.61 11.44 -1.26
CA ALA A 19 5.49 12.90 -1.14
C ALA A 19 4.45 13.34 -0.09
N GLY A 20 3.67 12.42 0.47
CA GLY A 20 2.63 12.73 1.45
C GLY A 20 1.34 13.29 0.85
N ASP A 21 1.09 13.07 -0.44
CA ASP A 21 -0.12 13.55 -1.11
C ASP A 21 -1.32 12.63 -0.82
N MET A 22 -1.98 12.89 0.32
CA MET A 22 -3.12 12.08 0.78
C MET A 22 -4.34 12.21 -0.12
N GLY A 23 -4.50 13.35 -0.81
CA GLY A 23 -5.60 13.55 -1.74
C GLY A 23 -5.52 12.60 -2.95
N ALA A 24 -4.33 12.46 -3.53
CA ALA A 24 -4.10 11.53 -4.64
C ALA A 24 -4.34 10.09 -4.22
N ILE A 25 -3.94 9.72 -3.01
CA ILE A 25 -4.16 8.38 -2.46
C ILE A 25 -5.66 8.12 -2.30
N ALA A 26 -6.39 9.05 -1.69
CA ALA A 26 -7.84 8.91 -1.48
C ALA A 26 -8.60 8.78 -2.80
N ASP A 27 -8.21 9.51 -3.84
CA ASP A 27 -8.83 9.46 -5.16
C ASP A 27 -8.59 8.12 -5.88
N SER A 28 -7.54 7.41 -5.50
CA SER A 28 -7.16 6.13 -6.12
C SER A 28 -7.82 4.92 -5.48
N ILE A 29 -8.63 5.12 -4.43
CA ILE A 29 -9.22 4.05 -3.62
C ILE A 29 -10.74 4.14 -3.72
N SER A 30 -11.42 3.00 -3.91
CA SER A 30 -12.89 2.97 -3.94
C SER A 30 -13.48 3.19 -2.54
N ASP A 31 -14.73 3.66 -2.51
CA ASP A 31 -15.42 3.91 -1.23
C ASP A 31 -15.63 2.65 -0.39
N ASP A 32 -15.73 1.50 -1.04
CA ASP A 32 -15.97 0.19 -0.43
C ASP A 32 -14.72 -0.69 -0.40
N VAL A 33 -13.53 -0.11 -0.41
CA VAL A 33 -12.26 -0.82 -0.42
C VAL A 33 -12.12 -1.83 0.71
N GLU A 34 -11.50 -2.97 0.42
CA GLU A 34 -11.05 -3.94 1.41
C GLU A 34 -9.53 -3.95 1.42
N TRP A 35 -8.94 -3.48 2.52
CA TRP A 35 -7.51 -3.31 2.65
C TRP A 35 -6.94 -4.27 3.69
N TRP A 36 -6.24 -5.30 3.23
CA TRP A 36 -5.61 -6.29 4.11
C TRP A 36 -4.20 -5.85 4.46
N GLU A 37 -3.99 -5.53 5.72
CA GLU A 37 -2.65 -5.24 6.24
C GLU A 37 -1.87 -6.55 6.41
N ILE A 38 -0.54 -6.46 6.38
CA ILE A 38 0.34 -7.64 6.52
C ILE A 38 0.06 -8.33 7.86
N GLY A 39 -0.25 -9.63 7.80
CA GLY A 39 -0.53 -10.43 8.98
C GLY A 39 -1.91 -10.25 9.61
N ALA A 40 -2.76 -9.42 9.03
CA ALA A 40 -4.10 -9.18 9.56
C ALA A 40 -5.03 -10.35 9.27
N SER A 41 -5.91 -10.65 10.24
CA SER A 41 -6.95 -11.67 10.09
C SER A 41 -8.22 -11.13 9.46
N GLU A 42 -8.39 -9.81 9.40
CA GLU A 42 -9.53 -9.13 8.81
C GLU A 42 -9.07 -7.87 8.08
N PRO A 43 -9.75 -7.47 6.99
CA PRO A 43 -9.40 -6.25 6.28
C PRO A 43 -9.92 -5.00 7.00
N VAL A 44 -9.28 -3.87 6.71
CA VAL A 44 -9.87 -2.56 6.95
C VAL A 44 -10.90 -2.34 5.84
N ARG A 45 -12.15 -2.10 6.18
CA ARG A 45 -13.24 -1.97 5.21
C ARG A 45 -13.72 -0.54 5.08
N GLY A 46 -13.74 -0.07 3.84
CA GLY A 46 -14.22 1.26 3.49
C GLY A 46 -13.14 2.33 3.53
N LYS A 47 -13.30 3.34 2.67
CA LYS A 47 -12.32 4.42 2.52
C LYS A 47 -12.09 5.19 3.82
N GLN A 48 -13.16 5.53 4.55
CA GLN A 48 -13.02 6.30 5.79
C GLN A 48 -12.23 5.54 6.86
N ALA A 49 -12.53 4.25 7.03
CA ALA A 49 -11.80 3.41 7.97
C ALA A 49 -10.31 3.31 7.60
N LEU A 50 -10.00 3.26 6.31
CA LEU A 50 -8.62 3.24 5.83
C LEU A 50 -7.91 4.56 6.11
N VAL A 51 -8.56 5.70 5.88
CA VAL A 51 -8.02 7.03 6.20
C VAL A 51 -7.74 7.13 7.70
N ASP A 52 -8.69 6.71 8.54
CA ASP A 52 -8.52 6.71 10.00
C ASP A 52 -7.33 5.83 10.42
N ARG A 53 -7.16 4.69 9.77
CA ARG A 53 -6.02 3.79 10.04
C ARG A 53 -4.69 4.44 9.67
N MET A 54 -4.62 5.12 8.54
CA MET A 54 -3.42 5.83 8.11
C MET A 54 -3.06 6.96 9.08
N GLU A 55 -4.06 7.70 9.58
CA GLU A 55 -3.84 8.73 10.59
C GLU A 55 -3.33 8.15 11.92
N ALA A 56 -3.86 6.99 12.31
CA ALA A 56 -3.39 6.28 13.51
C ALA A 56 -1.92 5.84 13.39
N LEU A 57 -1.42 5.64 12.19
CA LEU A 57 -0.03 5.26 11.91
C LEU A 57 0.88 6.46 11.60
N SER A 58 0.39 7.69 11.77
CA SER A 58 1.13 8.90 11.40
C SER A 58 2.43 9.13 12.19
N ASP A 59 2.58 8.49 13.36
CA ASP A 59 3.82 8.55 14.13
C ASP A 59 4.97 7.74 13.51
N PHE A 60 4.64 6.85 12.59
CA PHE A 60 5.64 6.10 11.85
C PHE A 60 6.07 6.86 10.60
N GLU A 61 7.37 6.97 10.38
CA GLU A 61 7.92 7.45 9.10
C GLU A 61 8.07 6.23 8.20
N ILE A 62 7.35 6.22 7.09
CA ILE A 62 7.37 5.10 6.15
C ILE A 62 7.89 5.58 4.81
N SER A 63 9.00 4.99 4.37
CA SER A 63 9.58 5.23 3.06
C SER A 63 9.44 3.98 2.21
N VAL A 64 8.93 4.16 0.99
CA VAL A 64 8.66 3.04 0.07
C VAL A 64 9.48 3.24 -1.20
N SER A 65 10.18 2.18 -1.59
CA SER A 65 10.88 2.13 -2.88
C SER A 65 10.27 1.01 -3.73
N LEU A 66 9.74 1.38 -4.88
CA LEU A 66 9.15 0.42 -5.80
C LEU A 66 10.24 -0.32 -6.55
N HIS A 67 10.37 -1.63 -6.28
CA HIS A 67 11.35 -2.47 -6.94
C HIS A 67 10.89 -2.87 -8.35
N ASP A 68 9.63 -3.30 -8.46
CA ASP A 68 9.02 -3.64 -9.75
C ASP A 68 7.51 -3.67 -9.61
N VAL A 69 6.81 -3.55 -10.72
CA VAL A 69 5.36 -3.63 -10.78
C VAL A 69 4.92 -4.28 -12.08
N LEU A 70 3.97 -5.20 -11.96
CA LEU A 70 3.38 -5.91 -13.09
C LEU A 70 1.87 -5.80 -13.00
N SER A 71 1.20 -5.64 -14.13
CA SER A 71 -0.26 -5.58 -14.14
C SER A 71 -0.85 -6.09 -15.43
N ASN A 72 -2.12 -6.47 -15.33
CA ASN A 72 -3.03 -6.61 -16.45
C ASN A 72 -4.19 -5.61 -16.25
N ASP A 73 -5.32 -5.78 -16.94
CA ASP A 73 -6.43 -4.83 -16.84
C ASP A 73 -7.15 -4.83 -15.49
N ASP A 74 -7.04 -5.92 -14.74
CA ASP A 74 -7.82 -6.12 -13.51
C ASP A 74 -6.97 -6.22 -12.24
N HIS A 75 -5.69 -6.59 -12.38
CA HIS A 75 -4.83 -6.90 -11.25
C HIS A 75 -3.48 -6.22 -11.35
N LEU A 76 -2.89 -5.95 -10.20
CA LEU A 76 -1.52 -5.46 -10.11
C LEU A 76 -0.77 -6.20 -9.03
N ILE A 77 0.50 -6.51 -9.29
CA ILE A 77 1.43 -7.03 -8.30
C ILE A 77 2.59 -6.03 -8.21
N ALA A 78 2.82 -5.50 -7.02
CA ALA A 78 3.91 -4.57 -6.75
C ALA A 78 4.92 -5.20 -5.78
N LEU A 79 6.19 -5.06 -6.11
CA LEU A 79 7.29 -5.50 -5.25
C LEU A 79 7.95 -4.26 -4.65
N LEU A 80 7.88 -4.14 -3.33
CA LEU A 80 8.30 -2.94 -2.62
C LEU A 80 9.40 -3.24 -1.61
N ASN A 81 10.33 -2.29 -1.46
CA ASN A 81 11.24 -2.22 -0.33
C ASN A 81 10.75 -1.11 0.58
N VAL A 82 10.56 -1.40 1.85
CA VAL A 82 9.96 -0.49 2.81
C VAL A 82 10.90 -0.29 3.99
N THR A 83 11.04 0.95 4.42
CA THR A 83 11.69 1.30 5.69
C THR A 83 10.69 2.04 6.55
N ALA A 84 10.44 1.52 7.75
CA ALA A 84 9.58 2.17 8.74
C ALA A 84 10.42 2.59 9.94
N ARG A 85 10.17 3.80 10.47
CA ARG A 85 10.90 4.35 11.61
C ARG A 85 9.94 4.93 12.63
N LYS A 86 10.26 4.73 13.90
CA LYS A 86 9.56 5.37 15.01
C LYS A 86 10.45 5.39 16.25
N GLY A 87 10.61 6.56 16.87
CA GLY A 87 11.29 6.69 18.16
C GLY A 87 12.74 6.23 18.18
N GLY A 88 13.49 6.42 17.09
CA GLY A 88 14.87 5.98 16.97
C GLY A 88 15.04 4.52 16.54
N GLU A 89 13.94 3.78 16.40
CA GLU A 89 13.95 2.41 15.91
C GLU A 89 13.56 2.39 14.43
N SER A 90 14.07 1.42 13.67
CA SER A 90 13.73 1.25 12.27
C SER A 90 13.60 -0.22 11.92
N LEU A 91 12.78 -0.49 10.90
CA LEU A 91 12.61 -1.82 10.34
C LEU A 91 12.64 -1.71 8.82
N ASP A 92 13.52 -2.48 8.19
CA ASP A 92 13.55 -2.63 6.73
C ASP A 92 12.90 -3.97 6.38
N TYR A 93 11.98 -3.94 5.42
CA TYR A 93 11.32 -5.16 4.98
C TYR A 93 10.89 -5.06 3.52
N ARG A 94 10.60 -6.20 2.93
CA ARG A 94 10.11 -6.29 1.55
C ARG A 94 8.67 -6.76 1.56
N THR A 95 7.88 -6.24 0.60
CA THR A 95 6.50 -6.68 0.44
C THR A 95 6.22 -7.02 -1.01
N ALA A 96 5.28 -7.94 -1.19
CA ALA A 96 4.55 -8.14 -2.43
C ALA A 96 3.10 -7.73 -2.17
N GLU A 97 2.60 -6.77 -2.94
CA GLU A 97 1.23 -6.29 -2.81
C GLU A 97 0.42 -6.70 -4.03
N ILE A 98 -0.81 -7.14 -3.79
CA ILE A 98 -1.74 -7.49 -4.86
C ILE A 98 -2.92 -6.53 -4.78
N HIS A 99 -3.23 -5.88 -5.88
CA HIS A 99 -4.33 -4.92 -5.97
C HIS A 99 -5.32 -5.36 -7.02
N HIS A 100 -6.62 -5.22 -6.70
CA HIS A 100 -7.72 -5.33 -7.66
C HIS A 100 -8.28 -3.94 -7.93
N PHE A 101 -8.75 -3.71 -9.17
CA PHE A 101 -9.26 -2.42 -9.61
C PHE A 101 -10.68 -2.56 -10.16
N ASN A 102 -11.46 -1.48 -10.01
CA ASN A 102 -12.77 -1.38 -10.68
C ASN A 102 -12.61 -0.75 -12.08
N ALA A 103 -13.73 -0.57 -12.78
CA ALA A 103 -13.74 0.00 -14.13
C ALA A 103 -13.23 1.46 -14.16
N ASP A 104 -13.32 2.18 -13.05
CA ASP A 104 -12.83 3.56 -12.91
C ASP A 104 -11.34 3.62 -12.57
N GLY A 105 -10.68 2.48 -12.44
CA GLY A 105 -9.26 2.40 -12.10
C GLY A 105 -8.96 2.65 -10.64
N GLN A 106 -9.95 2.52 -9.76
CA GLN A 106 -9.77 2.64 -8.32
C GLN A 106 -9.47 1.27 -7.70
N ILE A 107 -8.65 1.26 -6.66
CA ILE A 107 -8.31 0.05 -5.89
C ILE A 107 -9.52 -0.37 -5.08
N THR A 108 -10.01 -1.58 -5.30
CA THR A 108 -11.14 -2.15 -4.57
C THR A 108 -10.71 -3.12 -3.49
N GLN A 109 -9.57 -3.79 -3.68
CA GLN A 109 -9.00 -4.74 -2.73
C GLN A 109 -7.48 -4.65 -2.78
N ARG A 110 -6.86 -4.81 -1.63
CA ARG A 110 -5.40 -4.86 -1.51
C ARG A 110 -5.00 -5.90 -0.49
N TRP A 111 -4.12 -6.80 -0.92
CA TRP A 111 -3.41 -7.73 -0.02
C TRP A 111 -1.94 -7.40 -0.01
N ALA A 112 -1.27 -7.64 1.11
CA ALA A 112 0.17 -7.51 1.20
C ALA A 112 0.77 -8.69 1.94
N PHE A 113 1.92 -9.13 1.45
CA PHE A 113 2.70 -10.23 2.02
C PHE A 113 4.13 -9.76 2.22
N SER A 114 4.82 -10.34 3.19
CA SER A 114 6.20 -9.94 3.50
C SER A 114 7.07 -11.15 3.75
N ASP A 115 8.38 -10.92 3.67
CA ASP A 115 9.41 -11.89 4.01
C ASP A 115 9.63 -12.00 5.54
N ASP A 116 9.07 -11.09 6.35
CA ASP A 116 9.17 -11.13 7.81
C ASP A 116 7.92 -10.56 8.48
N THR A 117 6.83 -11.29 8.36
CA THR A 117 5.53 -10.88 8.91
C THR A 117 5.58 -10.66 10.41
N GLN A 118 6.29 -11.50 11.16
CA GLN A 118 6.35 -11.40 12.61
C GLN A 118 7.03 -10.11 13.06
N ALA A 119 8.14 -9.74 12.43
CA ALA A 119 8.84 -8.49 12.75
C ALA A 119 7.95 -7.27 12.47
N ILE A 120 7.16 -7.30 11.40
CA ILE A 120 6.23 -6.22 11.05
C ILE A 120 5.14 -6.10 12.11
N ILE A 121 4.52 -7.21 12.49
CA ILE A 121 3.47 -7.20 13.53
C ILE A 121 4.02 -6.62 14.83
N GLU A 122 5.20 -7.02 15.26
CA GLU A 122 5.84 -6.53 16.49
C GLU A 122 6.18 -5.05 16.40
N PHE A 123 6.67 -4.59 15.26
CA PHE A 123 7.10 -3.19 15.08
C PHE A 123 5.91 -2.22 15.10
N PHE A 124 4.82 -2.56 14.42
CA PHE A 124 3.63 -1.71 14.30
C PHE A 124 2.60 -1.94 15.41
N GLY A 125 2.67 -3.07 16.07
CA GLY A 125 1.72 -3.51 17.10
C GLY A 125 1.86 -2.92 18.49
#